data_1ecc715aa924b8a5da0d06a387ca0500
#
_entry.id   1ecc715aa924b8a5da0d06a387ca0500
#
_cell.length_a   1.000
_cell.length_b   1.000
_cell.length_c   1.000
_cell.angle_alpha   90.00
_cell.angle_beta   90.00
_cell.angle_gamma   90.00
#
_symmetry.space_group_name_H-M   'P 1'
#
loop_
_entity.id
_entity.type
_entity.pdbx_description
1 polymer ?
#
loop_
_entity_poly.entity_id
_entity_poly.type
_entity_poly.pdbx_seq_one_letter_code
_entity_poly.pdbx_strand_id
1 'polypeptide(L)'
;TIPPREVVARDSTRALPPAARLVRSIRDFIRQNACRRITVADIVRHVRVSRRLAELRFREIEGESLRTAIETQKLAEARKMLSEGRRTVAAAARRCGFASANRLSRAFKRRYGLSIRDWLAQSA
;
A
#
# COMPACT_ATOMS: atom_id res chain seq x y z
N THR A 1 10.83 36.30 -2.56
CA THR A 1 10.21 35.45 -3.20
C THR A 1 9.93 34.11 -2.64
N ILE A 2 10.62 33.69 -1.79
CA ILE A 2 10.41 32.46 -1.20
C ILE A 2 9.18 32.34 -0.41
N PRO A 3 8.70 33.34 0.22
CA PRO A 3 7.55 33.30 1.07
C PRO A 3 6.35 32.57 0.53
N PRO A 4 6.05 32.64 -0.71
CA PRO A 4 4.86 31.99 -1.19
C PRO A 4 4.85 30.50 -0.98
N ARG A 5 6.00 29.95 -0.82
CA ARG A 5 6.05 28.52 -0.67
C ARG A 5 5.39 28.02 0.56
N GLU A 6 5.49 28.75 1.64
CA GLU A 6 4.87 28.33 2.85
C GLU A 6 3.38 28.34 2.71
N VAL A 7 2.89 29.30 2.00
CA VAL A 7 1.48 29.39 1.77
C VAL A 7 1.00 28.22 0.98
N VAL A 8 1.83 27.77 0.05
CA VAL A 8 1.50 26.64 -0.78
C VAL A 8 1.23 25.42 0.04
N ALA A 9 1.92 25.26 1.12
CA ALA A 9 1.76 24.08 1.94
C ALA A 9 0.33 23.89 2.41
N ARG A 10 -0.37 24.97 2.71
CA ARG A 10 -1.74 24.86 3.17
C ARG A 10 -2.70 24.51 2.06
N ASP A 11 -2.37 24.95 0.87
CA ASP A 11 -3.24 24.68 -0.26
C ASP A 11 -2.76 23.52 -1.09
N SER A 12 -1.85 22.75 -0.55
CA SER A 12 -1.20 21.71 -1.32
C SER A 12 -2.17 20.75 -2.00
N THR A 13 -3.29 20.43 -1.36
CA THR A 13 -4.25 19.51 -1.94
C THR A 13 -4.83 20.06 -3.23
N ARG A 14 -5.18 21.33 -3.25
CA ARG A 14 -5.73 21.95 -4.43
C ARG A 14 -4.66 22.25 -5.46
N ALA A 15 -3.46 22.57 -4.98
CA ALA A 15 -2.37 22.95 -5.86
C ALA A 15 -1.67 21.78 -6.50
N LEU A 16 -1.97 20.55 -6.11
CA LEU A 16 -1.32 19.39 -6.70
C LEU A 16 -1.65 19.25 -8.18
N PRO A 17 -0.66 18.88 -8.99
CA PRO A 17 -0.93 18.57 -10.40
C PRO A 17 -1.91 17.42 -10.51
N PRO A 18 -2.63 17.33 -11.62
CA PRO A 18 -3.58 16.23 -11.79
C PRO A 18 -2.99 14.84 -11.58
N ALA A 19 -1.76 14.62 -12.02
CA ALA A 19 -1.13 13.32 -11.83
C ALA A 19 -0.91 13.04 -10.34
N ALA A 20 -0.48 14.03 -9.58
CA ALA A 20 -0.25 13.85 -8.16
C ALA A 20 -1.56 13.59 -7.42
N ARG A 21 -2.63 14.27 -7.82
CA ARG A 21 -3.94 14.03 -7.21
C ARG A 21 -4.44 12.63 -7.50
N LEU A 22 -4.24 12.18 -8.72
CA LEU A 22 -4.62 10.83 -9.11
C LEU A 22 -3.88 9.80 -8.26
N VAL A 23 -2.57 9.94 -8.15
CA VAL A 23 -1.76 9.00 -7.38
C VAL A 23 -2.15 9.03 -5.91
N ARG A 24 -2.42 10.21 -5.38
CA ARG A 24 -2.85 10.32 -3.99
C ARG A 24 -4.17 9.60 -3.75
N SER A 25 -5.11 9.75 -4.68
CA SER A 25 -6.39 9.06 -4.60
C SER A 25 -6.21 7.55 -4.63
N ILE A 26 -5.31 7.08 -5.49
CA ILE A 26 -5.00 5.66 -5.57
C ILE A 26 -4.42 5.17 -4.25
N ARG A 27 -3.46 5.89 -3.69
CA ARG A 27 -2.84 5.49 -2.44
C ARG A 27 -3.84 5.44 -1.28
N ASP A 28 -4.71 6.42 -1.21
CA ASP A 28 -5.72 6.45 -0.17
C ASP A 28 -6.68 5.26 -0.30
N PHE A 29 -7.07 4.95 -1.52
CA PHE A 29 -7.95 3.80 -1.76
C PHE A 29 -7.25 2.49 -1.35
N ILE A 30 -5.99 2.34 -1.71
CA ILE A 30 -5.23 1.15 -1.34
C ILE A 30 -5.11 1.05 0.18
N ARG A 31 -4.77 2.15 0.83
CA ARG A 31 -4.61 2.15 2.28
C ARG A 31 -5.88 1.74 3.00
N GLN A 32 -7.01 2.19 2.51
CA GLN A 32 -8.29 1.91 3.15
C GLN A 32 -8.82 0.52 2.83
N ASN A 33 -8.44 -0.06 1.69
CA ASN A 33 -9.09 -1.26 1.20
C ASN A 33 -8.18 -2.44 0.89
N ALA A 34 -6.89 -2.33 1.11
CA ALA A 34 -5.96 -3.39 0.72
C ALA A 34 -6.33 -4.75 1.30
N CYS A 35 -6.78 -4.77 2.54
CA CYS A 35 -7.12 -6.02 3.20
C CYS A 35 -8.47 -6.59 2.77
N ARG A 36 -9.18 -5.89 1.91
CA ARG A 36 -10.46 -6.36 1.37
C ARG A 36 -10.29 -7.10 0.04
N ARG A 37 -9.08 -7.52 -0.26
CA ARG A 37 -8.79 -8.27 -1.49
C ARG A 37 -9.12 -7.47 -2.74
N ILE A 38 -8.76 -6.20 -2.74
CA ILE A 38 -8.97 -5.39 -3.94
C ILE A 38 -7.99 -5.79 -5.02
N THR A 39 -8.36 -5.48 -6.25
CA THR A 39 -7.52 -5.73 -7.40
C THR A 39 -7.20 -4.40 -8.07
N VAL A 40 -6.29 -4.44 -9.06
CA VAL A 40 -6.00 -3.26 -9.84
C VAL A 40 -7.26 -2.75 -10.54
N ALA A 41 -8.12 -3.67 -10.97
CA ALA A 41 -9.38 -3.28 -11.62
C ALA A 41 -10.25 -2.45 -10.67
N ASP A 42 -10.26 -2.78 -9.39
CA ASP A 42 -11.03 -2.03 -8.41
C ASP A 42 -10.50 -0.61 -8.28
N ILE A 43 -9.18 -0.45 -8.29
CA ILE A 43 -8.55 0.87 -8.22
C ILE A 43 -8.94 1.69 -9.44
N VAL A 44 -8.81 1.10 -10.61
CA VAL A 44 -9.12 1.78 -11.87
C VAL A 44 -10.56 2.25 -11.88
N ARG A 45 -11.47 1.40 -11.41
CA ARG A 45 -12.89 1.74 -11.33
C ARG A 45 -13.13 2.91 -10.38
N HIS A 46 -12.42 2.92 -9.29
CA HIS A 46 -12.56 3.99 -8.29
C HIS A 46 -12.10 5.34 -8.81
N VAL A 47 -10.96 5.37 -9.49
CA VAL A 47 -10.40 6.65 -9.95
C VAL A 47 -10.90 7.07 -11.33
N ARG A 48 -11.63 6.18 -12.01
CA ARG A 48 -12.28 6.51 -13.28
C ARG A 48 -11.35 7.00 -14.39
N VAL A 49 -10.16 6.43 -14.44
CA VAL A 49 -9.25 6.67 -15.55
C VAL A 49 -8.88 5.32 -16.11
N SER A 50 -8.23 5.31 -17.28
CA SER A 50 -7.83 4.04 -17.87
C SER A 50 -6.78 3.36 -17.00
N ARG A 51 -6.74 2.04 -17.09
CA ARG A 51 -5.73 1.27 -16.35
C ARG A 51 -4.32 1.72 -16.72
N ARG A 52 -4.12 1.93 -18.01
CA ARG A 52 -2.81 2.34 -18.50
C ARG A 52 -2.37 3.66 -17.87
N LEU A 53 -3.27 4.63 -17.82
CA LEU A 53 -2.95 5.92 -17.24
C LEU A 53 -2.67 5.81 -15.75
N ALA A 54 -3.51 5.05 -15.04
CA ALA A 54 -3.33 4.85 -13.60
C ALA A 54 -1.97 4.21 -13.31
N GLU A 55 -1.62 3.16 -14.05
CA GLU A 55 -0.35 2.48 -13.86
C GLU A 55 0.83 3.40 -14.19
N LEU A 56 0.72 4.12 -15.29
CA LEU A 56 1.80 5.01 -15.70
C LEU A 56 2.07 6.09 -14.67
N ARG A 57 1.05 6.80 -14.25
CA ARG A 57 1.22 7.89 -13.31
C ARG A 57 1.67 7.42 -11.94
N PHE A 58 1.12 6.29 -11.49
CA PHE A 58 1.50 5.76 -10.20
C PHE A 58 2.97 5.36 -10.20
N ARG A 59 3.42 4.70 -11.27
CA ARG A 59 4.82 4.30 -11.37
C ARG A 59 5.76 5.50 -11.47
N GLU A 60 5.35 6.54 -12.17
CA GLU A 60 6.17 7.74 -12.30
C GLU A 60 6.41 8.42 -10.96
N ILE A 61 5.40 8.45 -10.12
CA ILE A 61 5.48 9.15 -8.85
C ILE A 61 5.95 8.26 -7.71
N GLU A 62 5.41 7.05 -7.62
CA GLU A 62 5.72 6.15 -6.52
C GLU A 62 6.86 5.16 -6.81
N GLY A 63 7.20 4.98 -8.08
CA GLY A 63 8.28 4.07 -8.44
C GLY A 63 7.92 2.59 -8.40
N GLU A 64 6.65 2.25 -8.25
CA GLU A 64 6.23 0.85 -8.20
C GLU A 64 4.88 0.68 -8.90
N SER A 65 4.54 -0.58 -9.20
CA SER A 65 3.27 -0.86 -9.85
C SER A 65 2.13 -0.83 -8.85
N LEU A 66 0.91 -0.72 -9.35
CA LEU A 66 -0.27 -0.74 -8.49
C LEU A 66 -0.36 -2.06 -7.73
N ARG A 67 -0.04 -3.15 -8.38
CA ARG A 67 -0.08 -4.46 -7.75
C ARG A 67 0.90 -4.55 -6.58
N THR A 68 2.10 -4.05 -6.79
CA THR A 68 3.10 -4.03 -5.73
C THR A 68 2.64 -3.15 -4.57
N ALA A 69 2.02 -2.03 -4.86
CA ALA A 69 1.54 -1.13 -3.82
C ALA A 69 0.46 -1.80 -2.97
N ILE A 70 -0.44 -2.55 -3.60
CA ILE A 70 -1.47 -3.29 -2.86
C ILE A 70 -0.81 -4.30 -1.93
N GLU A 71 0.15 -5.06 -2.45
CA GLU A 71 0.83 -6.08 -1.65
C GLU A 71 1.60 -5.47 -0.51
N THR A 72 2.28 -4.36 -0.77
CA THR A 72 3.05 -3.67 0.26
C THR A 72 2.14 -3.21 1.40
N GLN A 73 0.96 -2.70 1.08
CA GLN A 73 0.02 -2.25 2.10
C GLN A 73 -0.52 -3.42 2.90
N LYS A 74 -0.83 -4.54 2.24
CA LYS A 74 -1.26 -5.75 2.93
C LYS A 74 -0.19 -6.23 3.91
N LEU A 75 1.06 -6.21 3.47
CA LEU A 75 2.16 -6.63 4.32
C LEU A 75 2.34 -5.72 5.51
N ALA A 76 2.17 -4.42 5.32
CA ALA A 76 2.27 -3.48 6.42
C ALA A 76 1.20 -3.75 7.48
N GLU A 77 -0.03 -4.03 7.05
CA GLU A 77 -1.11 -4.35 7.97
C GLU A 77 -0.85 -5.68 8.69
N ALA A 78 -0.37 -6.68 7.95
CA ALA A 78 -0.07 -7.97 8.54
C ALA A 78 1.04 -7.84 9.59
N ARG A 79 2.07 -7.07 9.26
CA ARG A 79 3.18 -6.85 10.18
C ARG A 79 2.69 -6.19 11.47
N LYS A 80 1.80 -5.23 11.33
CA LYS A 80 1.23 -4.55 12.49
C LYS A 80 0.47 -5.54 13.37
N MET A 81 -0.37 -6.39 12.77
CA MET A 81 -1.11 -7.39 13.52
C MET A 81 -0.19 -8.37 14.24
N LEU A 82 0.86 -8.79 13.57
CA LEU A 82 1.80 -9.74 14.15
C LEU A 82 2.61 -9.12 15.27
N SER A 83 2.95 -7.84 15.16
CA SER A 83 3.71 -7.16 16.20
C SER A 83 2.88 -6.98 17.46
N GLU A 84 1.57 -6.95 17.34
CA GLU A 84 0.69 -6.84 18.49
C GLU A 84 0.58 -8.16 19.24
N GLY A 85 1.04 -9.25 18.62
CA GLY A 85 1.09 -10.54 19.30
C GLY A 85 -0.24 -11.21 19.50
N ARG A 86 -1.29 -10.69 18.91
CA ARG A 86 -2.64 -11.22 19.14
C ARG A 86 -3.11 -12.22 18.10
N ARG A 87 -2.37 -12.36 17.03
CA ARG A 87 -2.83 -13.20 15.92
C ARG A 87 -1.74 -14.11 15.42
N THR A 88 -2.16 -15.29 14.97
CA THR A 88 -1.24 -16.21 14.33
C THR A 88 -0.99 -15.72 12.92
N VAL A 89 0.04 -16.29 12.28
CA VAL A 89 0.35 -15.96 10.89
C VAL A 89 -0.85 -16.28 10.00
N ALA A 90 -1.52 -17.41 10.25
CA ALA A 90 -2.69 -17.77 9.44
C ALA A 90 -3.82 -16.76 9.59
N ALA A 91 -4.06 -16.30 10.81
CA ALA A 91 -5.11 -15.32 11.07
C ALA A 91 -4.78 -13.98 10.41
N ALA A 92 -3.52 -13.54 10.52
CA ALA A 92 -3.10 -12.31 9.90
C ALA A 92 -3.23 -12.38 8.37
N ALA A 93 -2.86 -13.52 7.79
CA ALA A 93 -2.97 -13.72 6.35
C ALA A 93 -4.43 -13.58 5.90
N ARG A 94 -5.33 -14.21 6.64
CA ARG A 94 -6.75 -14.15 6.30
C ARG A 94 -7.31 -12.74 6.40
N ARG A 95 -6.95 -12.05 7.45
CA ARG A 95 -7.45 -10.68 7.67
C ARG A 95 -6.91 -9.69 6.65
N CYS A 96 -5.70 -9.93 6.17
CA CYS A 96 -5.06 -9.01 5.23
C CYS A 96 -5.27 -9.38 3.78
N GLY A 97 -6.10 -10.38 3.51
CA GLY A 97 -6.46 -10.71 2.14
C GLY A 97 -5.47 -11.61 1.41
N PHE A 98 -4.58 -12.28 2.13
CA PHE A 98 -3.71 -13.28 1.51
C PHE A 98 -4.45 -14.61 1.44
N ALA A 99 -4.16 -15.37 0.39
CA ALA A 99 -4.83 -16.64 0.17
C ALA A 99 -4.47 -17.68 1.24
N SER A 100 -3.26 -17.60 1.81
CA SER A 100 -2.82 -18.55 2.81
C SER A 100 -1.69 -17.96 3.63
N ALA A 101 -1.40 -18.60 4.77
CA ALA A 101 -0.27 -18.20 5.60
C ALA A 101 1.03 -18.31 4.82
N ASN A 102 1.13 -19.33 3.96
CA ASN A 102 2.33 -19.53 3.16
C ASN A 102 2.56 -18.38 2.19
N ARG A 103 1.49 -17.87 1.60
CA ARG A 103 1.59 -16.74 0.70
C ARG A 103 2.04 -15.47 1.44
N LEU A 104 1.51 -15.26 2.61
CA LEU A 104 1.92 -14.13 3.44
C LEU A 104 3.41 -14.28 3.79
N SER A 105 3.82 -15.46 4.21
CA SER A 105 5.22 -15.68 4.61
C SER A 105 6.18 -15.42 3.47
N ARG A 106 5.85 -15.87 2.28
CA ARG A 106 6.69 -15.63 1.11
C ARG A 106 6.79 -14.16 0.74
N ALA A 107 5.65 -13.48 0.75
CA ALA A 107 5.61 -12.07 0.42
C ALA A 107 6.38 -11.26 1.46
N PHE A 108 6.25 -11.62 2.73
CA PHE A 108 6.94 -10.95 3.81
C PHE A 108 8.45 -11.08 3.65
N LYS A 109 8.93 -12.30 3.41
CA LYS A 109 10.36 -12.51 3.25
C LYS A 109 10.91 -11.77 2.04
N ARG A 110 10.16 -11.77 0.95
CA ARG A 110 10.59 -11.07 -0.26
C ARG A 110 10.68 -9.57 -0.02
N ARG A 111 9.75 -9.01 0.72
CA ARG A 111 9.70 -7.56 0.95
C ARG A 111 10.69 -7.10 2.01
N TYR A 112 10.79 -7.83 3.11
CA TYR A 112 11.57 -7.39 4.27
C TYR A 112 12.91 -8.09 4.43
N GLY A 113 13.17 -9.11 3.63
CA GLY A 113 14.47 -9.77 3.65
C GLY A 113 14.64 -10.84 4.71
N LEU A 114 13.67 -11.04 5.59
CA LEU A 114 13.75 -12.10 6.59
C LEU A 114 12.36 -12.69 6.81
N SER A 115 12.34 -13.91 7.34
CA SER A 115 11.07 -14.59 7.57
C SER A 115 10.32 -13.96 8.72
N ILE A 116 9.01 -14.22 8.77
CA ILE A 116 8.19 -13.71 9.87
C ILE A 116 8.72 -14.23 11.20
N ARG A 117 9.12 -15.49 11.24
CA ARG A 117 9.67 -16.09 12.45
C ARG A 117 10.89 -15.34 12.94
N ASP A 118 11.83 -15.08 12.04
CA ASP A 118 13.06 -14.38 12.39
C ASP A 118 12.77 -12.95 12.81
N TRP A 119 11.86 -12.31 12.12
CA TRP A 119 11.49 -10.94 12.44
C TRP A 119 10.86 -10.85 13.82
N LEU A 120 9.98 -11.78 14.16
CA LEU A 120 9.36 -11.80 15.48
C LEU A 120 10.39 -12.05 16.58
N ALA A 121 11.37 -12.91 16.29
CA ALA A 121 12.42 -13.19 17.25
C ALA A 121 13.26 -11.94 17.54
N GLN A 122 13.50 -11.13 16.53
CA GLN A 122 14.25 -9.90 16.71
C GLN A 122 13.46 -8.84 17.46
N SER A 123 12.14 -8.86 17.28
CA SER A 123 11.28 -7.86 17.91
C SER A 123 10.97 -8.17 19.36
N ALA A 124 11.17 -9.40 19.77
CA ALA A 124 10.89 -9.81 21.15
C ALA A 124 11.97 -9.38 22.15
#